data_7094e536b0c4374690e33c1c625b99af
#
_entry.id   7094e536b0c4374690e33c1c625b99af
#
_cell.length_a   1.000
_cell.length_b   1.000
_cell.length_c   1.000
_cell.angle_alpha   90.00
_cell.angle_beta   90.00
_cell.angle_gamma   90.00
#
_symmetry.space_group_name_H-M   'P 1'
#
loop_
_entity.id
_entity.type
_entity.pdbx_description
1 polymer ?
#
loop_
_entity_poly.entity_id
_entity_poly.type
_entity_poly.pdbx_seq_one_letter_code
_entity_poly.pdbx_strand_id
1 'polypeptide(L)'
;MDKIICSNIWKIFGSDEKKILENLDPNLTRDEVQEKTGHVVAVKDVSFSIQKGETFVVMGLSGSGKSTLVRCLTRLIEPTSGSVIIDDTDVTKINRNSLLDLRRNKMSMVFQHFGLFPHRTVLENISYGLEIRGEKKQDRLDKAMESLNLVGLKGWHNNYPRELSGGMQQRVGLARAMAVEPEILIFDEPFSALDPLIRREMQDELLDIQKKLQRTMVFITHDFLEAIKMGDHIAIMKDGEISQVGTPEEIVANPVDQYVKDLSLIHI
;
A
#
# COMPACT_ATOMS: atom_id res chain seq x y z
N MET A 1 -18.17 9.40 -0.37
CA MET A 1 -18.04 9.14 1.09
C MET A 1 -16.64 8.63 1.32
N ASP A 2 -15.91 9.27 2.22
CA ASP A 2 -14.52 8.93 2.47
C ASP A 2 -14.42 7.55 3.15
N LYS A 3 -13.56 6.70 2.61
CA LYS A 3 -13.27 5.36 3.13
C LYS A 3 -12.11 5.38 4.12
N ILE A 4 -11.09 6.22 3.82
CA ILE A 4 -9.93 6.43 4.66
C ILE A 4 -9.71 7.94 4.78
N ILE A 5 -9.55 8.43 6.01
CA ILE A 5 -9.14 9.82 6.29
C ILE A 5 -7.85 9.77 7.10
N CYS A 6 -6.82 10.40 6.59
CA CYS A 6 -5.53 10.56 7.22
C CYS A 6 -5.36 12.03 7.61
N SER A 7 -5.12 12.31 8.89
CA SER A 7 -5.03 13.68 9.40
C SER A 7 -3.77 13.88 10.22
N ASN A 8 -2.92 14.80 9.75
CA ASN A 8 -1.71 15.28 10.41
C ASN A 8 -0.79 14.13 10.89
N ILE A 9 -0.58 13.13 10.04
CA ILE A 9 0.27 11.98 10.39
C ILE A 9 1.73 12.38 10.43
N TRP A 10 2.33 12.08 11.56
CA TRP A 10 3.77 12.17 11.79
C TRP A 10 4.34 10.79 12.12
N LYS A 11 5.50 10.47 11.57
CA LYS A 11 6.32 9.35 12.03
C LYS A 11 7.77 9.75 12.13
N ILE A 12 8.27 9.71 13.36
CA ILE A 12 9.67 9.92 13.72
C ILE A 12 10.19 8.58 14.24
N PHE A 13 11.35 8.16 13.80
CA PHE A 13 12.06 7.00 14.35
C PHE A 13 13.16 7.46 15.29
N GLY A 14 13.25 6.86 16.47
CA GLY A 14 14.21 7.14 17.52
C GLY A 14 13.60 6.95 18.91
N SER A 15 14.36 7.23 19.95
CA SER A 15 13.86 7.23 21.34
C SER A 15 13.05 8.50 21.62
N ASP A 16 12.01 8.39 22.46
CA ASP A 16 11.21 9.55 22.90
C ASP A 16 10.61 10.39 21.74
N GLU A 17 10.20 9.74 20.66
CA GLU A 17 9.77 10.37 19.41
C GLU A 17 8.69 11.47 19.60
N LYS A 18 7.78 11.32 20.56
CA LYS A 18 6.76 12.34 20.88
C LYS A 18 7.35 13.62 21.44
N LYS A 19 8.32 13.47 22.35
CA LYS A 19 9.03 14.62 22.96
C LYS A 19 9.85 15.38 21.92
N ILE A 20 10.43 14.66 20.95
CA ILE A 20 11.11 15.30 19.82
C ILE A 20 10.11 16.09 18.98
N LEU A 21 8.95 15.51 18.66
CA LEU A 21 7.93 16.20 17.87
C LEU A 21 7.43 17.48 18.56
N GLU A 22 7.21 17.45 19.90
CA GLU A 22 6.76 18.61 20.68
C GLU A 22 7.77 19.78 20.65
N ASN A 23 9.06 19.50 20.49
CA ASN A 23 10.14 20.48 20.50
C ASN A 23 10.78 20.68 19.13
N LEU A 24 10.18 20.10 18.07
CA LEU A 24 10.71 20.18 16.71
C LEU A 24 10.57 21.59 16.16
N ASP A 25 11.68 22.19 15.75
CA ASP A 25 11.64 23.41 14.95
C ASP A 25 11.09 23.09 13.55
N PRO A 26 9.93 23.66 13.16
CA PRO A 26 9.29 23.36 11.88
C PRO A 26 10.13 23.78 10.65
N ASN A 27 11.13 24.65 10.84
CA ASN A 27 11.99 25.13 9.76
C ASN A 27 13.16 24.19 9.46
N LEU A 28 13.41 23.19 10.31
CA LEU A 28 14.50 22.24 10.07
C LEU A 28 14.11 21.23 8.97
N THR A 29 15.08 20.97 8.11
CA THR A 29 15.03 19.88 7.15
C THR A 29 15.17 18.54 7.86
N ARG A 30 14.80 17.44 7.19
CA ARG A 30 14.97 16.07 7.73
C ARG A 30 16.40 15.77 8.13
N ASP A 31 17.35 16.18 7.28
CA ASP A 31 18.78 15.93 7.49
C ASP A 31 19.28 16.71 8.72
N GLU A 32 18.88 17.97 8.86
CA GLU A 32 19.21 18.79 10.03
C GLU A 32 18.62 18.23 11.34
N VAL A 33 17.39 17.69 11.28
CA VAL A 33 16.80 17.00 12.44
C VAL A 33 17.61 15.76 12.79
N GLN A 34 18.00 14.97 11.79
CA GLN A 34 18.80 13.77 12.01
C GLN A 34 20.19 14.11 12.57
N GLU A 35 20.86 15.11 12.03
CA GLU A 35 22.17 15.55 12.51
C GLU A 35 22.14 16.08 13.95
N LYS A 36 21.11 16.89 14.28
CA LYS A 36 20.99 17.52 15.60
C LYS A 36 20.48 16.58 16.68
N THR A 37 19.62 15.63 16.35
CA THR A 37 18.88 14.83 17.33
C THR A 37 19.12 13.32 17.22
N GLY A 38 19.68 12.85 16.12
CA GLY A 38 19.82 11.42 15.81
C GLY A 38 18.50 10.75 15.40
N HIS A 39 17.40 11.51 15.21
CA HIS A 39 16.07 10.99 14.85
C HIS A 39 15.81 11.13 13.37
N VAL A 40 15.08 10.16 12.80
CA VAL A 40 14.68 10.18 11.39
C VAL A 40 13.21 10.55 11.27
N VAL A 41 12.91 11.70 10.69
CA VAL A 41 11.54 12.10 10.32
C VAL A 41 11.17 11.38 9.03
N ALA A 42 10.37 10.32 9.12
CA ALA A 42 9.97 9.52 7.96
C ALA A 42 8.68 10.02 7.30
N VAL A 43 7.75 10.54 8.11
CA VAL A 43 6.49 11.16 7.65
C VAL A 43 6.30 12.44 8.45
N LYS A 44 5.98 13.55 7.76
CA LYS A 44 5.87 14.88 8.35
C LYS A 44 4.55 15.51 7.91
N ASP A 45 3.63 15.67 8.85
CA ASP A 45 2.35 16.37 8.73
C ASP A 45 1.49 15.99 7.51
N VAL A 46 1.35 14.69 7.25
CA VAL A 46 0.65 14.19 6.08
C VAL A 46 -0.85 14.08 6.34
N SER A 47 -1.65 14.70 5.44
CA SER A 47 -3.12 14.65 5.47
C SER A 47 -3.68 14.42 4.08
N PHE A 48 -4.65 13.49 3.94
CA PHE A 48 -5.41 13.23 2.73
C PHE A 48 -6.65 12.40 3.04
N SER A 49 -7.56 12.29 2.08
CA SER A 49 -8.70 11.36 2.16
C SER A 49 -8.77 10.49 0.90
N ILE A 50 -9.34 9.29 1.06
CA ILE A 50 -9.54 8.32 -0.03
C ILE A 50 -11.00 7.94 -0.04
N GLN A 51 -11.64 8.02 -1.19
CA GLN A 51 -13.04 7.68 -1.34
C GLN A 51 -13.26 6.17 -1.49
N LYS A 52 -14.47 5.72 -1.21
CA LYS A 52 -14.84 4.32 -1.39
C LYS A 52 -14.76 3.94 -2.87
N GLY A 53 -14.05 2.86 -3.18
CA GLY A 53 -13.87 2.34 -4.54
C GLY A 53 -12.76 3.01 -5.33
N GLU A 54 -12.13 4.04 -4.78
CA GLU A 54 -11.04 4.80 -5.39
C GLU A 54 -9.72 4.04 -5.35
N THR A 55 -8.91 4.20 -6.40
CA THR A 55 -7.49 3.85 -6.42
C THR A 55 -6.67 5.11 -6.14
N PHE A 56 -6.16 5.23 -4.91
CA PHE A 56 -5.31 6.33 -4.48
C PHE A 56 -3.84 5.92 -4.54
N VAL A 57 -3.05 6.63 -5.33
CA VAL A 57 -1.63 6.34 -5.51
C VAL A 57 -0.78 7.25 -4.64
N VAL A 58 0.16 6.66 -3.89
CA VAL A 58 1.22 7.39 -3.18
C VAL A 58 2.51 7.22 -3.95
N MET A 59 2.97 8.27 -4.59
CA MET A 59 4.16 8.28 -5.43
C MET A 59 5.29 9.10 -4.83
N GLY A 60 6.54 8.80 -5.20
CA GLY A 60 7.74 9.56 -4.82
C GLY A 60 9.01 8.72 -4.94
N LEU A 61 10.16 9.34 -4.88
CA LEU A 61 11.46 8.65 -4.97
C LEU A 61 11.70 7.73 -3.76
N SER A 62 12.72 6.87 -3.86
CA SER A 62 13.16 6.05 -2.74
C SER A 62 13.50 6.92 -1.53
N GLY A 63 13.09 6.50 -0.34
CA GLY A 63 13.32 7.25 0.90
C GLY A 63 12.34 8.40 1.17
N SER A 64 11.38 8.70 0.29
CA SER A 64 10.39 9.78 0.51
C SER A 64 9.38 9.52 1.63
N GLY A 65 9.31 8.30 2.19
CA GLY A 65 8.43 7.96 3.32
C GLY A 65 7.18 7.16 2.98
N LYS A 66 6.92 6.83 1.70
CA LYS A 66 5.72 6.14 1.19
C LYS A 66 5.37 4.86 1.96
N SER A 67 6.30 3.91 2.02
CA SER A 67 6.05 2.63 2.70
C SER A 67 5.84 2.83 4.21
N THR A 68 6.48 3.83 4.82
CA THR A 68 6.25 4.19 6.22
C THR A 68 4.85 4.74 6.42
N LEU A 69 4.41 5.66 5.54
CA LEU A 69 3.06 6.23 5.57
C LEU A 69 2.00 5.12 5.50
N VAL A 70 2.10 4.23 4.52
CA VAL A 70 1.13 3.14 4.34
C VAL A 70 1.15 2.15 5.52
N ARG A 71 2.30 1.89 6.10
CA ARG A 71 2.38 1.09 7.34
C ARG A 71 1.78 1.81 8.54
N CYS A 72 1.77 3.15 8.56
CA CYS A 72 1.01 3.93 9.55
C CYS A 72 -0.50 3.83 9.31
N LEU A 73 -0.99 3.88 8.06
CA LEU A 73 -2.41 3.70 7.74
C LEU A 73 -2.96 2.37 8.26
N THR A 74 -2.17 1.31 8.14
CA THR A 74 -2.52 -0.02 8.65
C THR A 74 -2.17 -0.21 10.13
N ARG A 75 -1.54 0.79 10.74
CA ARG A 75 -0.93 0.74 12.08
C ARG A 75 0.04 -0.43 12.28
N LEU A 76 0.64 -0.95 11.19
CA LEU A 76 1.80 -1.85 11.27
C LEU A 76 3.00 -1.14 11.89
N ILE A 77 3.09 0.17 11.66
CA ILE A 77 3.95 1.09 12.38
C ILE A 77 3.04 2.08 13.11
N GLU A 78 3.24 2.24 14.40
CA GLU A 78 2.50 3.24 15.19
C GLU A 78 2.92 4.64 14.75
N PRO A 79 2.00 5.53 14.34
CA PRO A 79 2.33 6.92 14.06
C PRO A 79 2.78 7.63 15.35
N THR A 80 3.70 8.58 15.25
CA THR A 80 4.11 9.41 16.39
C THR A 80 2.99 10.35 16.81
N SER A 81 2.25 10.90 15.83
CA SER A 81 1.08 11.76 16.02
C SER A 81 0.14 11.66 14.83
N GLY A 82 -1.05 12.25 14.96
CA GLY A 82 -2.10 12.27 13.96
C GLY A 82 -3.13 11.16 14.14
N SER A 83 -4.06 11.06 13.20
CA SER A 83 -5.12 10.05 13.23
C SER A 83 -5.38 9.44 11.86
N VAL A 84 -5.79 8.18 11.85
CA VAL A 84 -6.27 7.45 10.67
C VAL A 84 -7.68 6.96 10.96
N ILE A 85 -8.65 7.41 10.19
CA ILE A 85 -10.04 6.98 10.30
C ILE A 85 -10.37 6.09 9.12
N ILE A 86 -10.93 4.90 9.39
CA ILE A 86 -11.41 3.94 8.40
C ILE A 86 -12.86 3.60 8.76
N ASP A 87 -13.83 3.89 7.87
CA ASP A 87 -15.26 3.70 8.13
C ASP A 87 -15.66 4.24 9.51
N ASP A 88 -15.46 5.50 9.79
CA ASP A 88 -15.77 6.17 11.07
C ASP A 88 -15.00 5.64 12.30
N THR A 89 -14.07 4.70 12.13
CA THR A 89 -13.26 4.13 13.21
C THR A 89 -11.86 4.72 13.21
N ASP A 90 -11.48 5.40 14.29
CA ASP A 90 -10.10 5.89 14.47
C ASP A 90 -9.16 4.72 14.80
N VAL A 91 -8.44 4.26 13.78
CA VAL A 91 -7.52 3.11 13.85
C VAL A 91 -6.38 3.35 14.86
N THR A 92 -6.00 4.61 15.09
CA THR A 92 -4.90 4.95 16.00
C THR A 92 -5.29 4.79 17.47
N LYS A 93 -6.60 4.73 17.78
CA LYS A 93 -7.12 4.65 19.15
C LYS A 93 -7.70 3.31 19.54
N ILE A 94 -8.06 2.46 18.57
CA ILE A 94 -8.65 1.14 18.88
C ILE A 94 -7.66 0.23 19.58
N ASN A 95 -8.18 -0.68 20.40
CA ASN A 95 -7.38 -1.67 21.09
C ASN A 95 -6.82 -2.74 20.11
N ARG A 96 -5.88 -3.56 20.62
CA ARG A 96 -5.18 -4.56 19.80
C ARG A 96 -6.14 -5.58 19.16
N ASN A 97 -7.17 -6.02 19.87
CA ASN A 97 -8.09 -7.02 19.34
C ASN A 97 -8.93 -6.45 18.20
N SER A 98 -9.49 -5.25 18.36
CA SER A 98 -10.21 -4.54 17.30
C SER A 98 -9.32 -4.24 16.08
N LEU A 99 -8.05 -3.92 16.30
CA LEU A 99 -7.08 -3.71 15.23
C LEU A 99 -6.79 -5.01 14.46
N LEU A 100 -6.63 -6.13 15.16
CA LEU A 100 -6.45 -7.45 14.53
C LEU A 100 -7.69 -7.85 13.72
N ASP A 101 -8.89 -7.57 14.24
CA ASP A 101 -10.14 -7.84 13.55
C ASP A 101 -10.29 -6.99 12.28
N LEU A 102 -10.00 -5.70 12.37
CA LEU A 102 -9.99 -4.78 11.22
C LEU A 102 -9.02 -5.25 10.12
N ARG A 103 -7.79 -5.61 10.49
CA ARG A 103 -6.79 -6.12 9.54
C ARG A 103 -7.19 -7.45 8.91
N ARG A 104 -7.82 -8.36 9.68
CA ARG A 104 -8.25 -9.67 9.17
C ARG A 104 -9.42 -9.56 8.20
N ASN A 105 -10.36 -8.66 8.48
CA ASN A 105 -11.65 -8.65 7.80
C ASN A 105 -11.81 -7.53 6.77
N LYS A 106 -11.15 -6.39 6.96
CA LYS A 106 -11.34 -5.22 6.10
C LYS A 106 -10.17 -4.89 5.18
N MET A 107 -8.97 -5.33 5.52
CA MET A 107 -7.76 -4.91 4.81
C MET A 107 -6.94 -6.10 4.33
N SER A 108 -6.29 -5.95 3.19
CA SER A 108 -5.26 -6.88 2.74
C SER A 108 -4.10 -6.14 2.10
N MET A 109 -2.90 -6.71 2.17
CA MET A 109 -1.70 -6.07 1.67
C MET A 109 -0.90 -7.01 0.75
N VAL A 110 -0.50 -6.47 -0.39
CA VAL A 110 0.42 -7.09 -1.34
C VAL A 110 1.78 -6.41 -1.17
N PHE A 111 2.80 -7.19 -0.87
CA PHE A 111 4.15 -6.71 -0.56
C PHE A 111 5.07 -6.75 -1.79
N GLN A 112 6.07 -5.89 -1.80
CA GLN A 112 7.11 -5.80 -2.82
C GLN A 112 7.82 -7.14 -3.11
N HIS A 113 8.10 -7.94 -2.09
CA HIS A 113 8.80 -9.23 -2.18
C HIS A 113 7.83 -10.42 -2.04
N PHE A 114 6.64 -10.34 -2.63
CA PHE A 114 5.60 -11.36 -2.68
C PHE A 114 5.17 -11.91 -1.30
N GLY A 115 6.07 -12.07 -0.34
CA GLY A 115 5.81 -12.54 1.02
C GLY A 115 5.14 -13.93 1.07
N LEU A 116 5.47 -14.81 0.12
CA LEU A 116 4.92 -16.16 0.06
C LEU A 116 5.63 -17.08 1.05
N PHE A 117 4.89 -18.00 1.64
CA PHE A 117 5.44 -19.05 2.50
C PHE A 117 6.08 -20.13 1.63
N PRO A 118 7.42 -20.31 1.68
CA PRO A 118 8.13 -21.21 0.76
C PRO A 118 7.82 -22.70 1.01
N HIS A 119 7.34 -23.04 2.19
CA HIS A 119 6.99 -24.39 2.63
C HIS A 119 5.51 -24.73 2.43
N ARG A 120 4.71 -23.80 1.89
CA ARG A 120 3.29 -23.98 1.55
C ARG A 120 3.11 -24.00 0.04
N THR A 121 2.14 -24.77 -0.44
CA THR A 121 1.74 -24.76 -1.84
C THR A 121 1.10 -23.42 -2.22
N VAL A 122 0.88 -23.18 -3.51
CA VAL A 122 0.16 -22.01 -4.03
C VAL A 122 -1.22 -21.88 -3.38
N LEU A 123 -2.00 -22.97 -3.37
CA LEU A 123 -3.35 -22.97 -2.78
C LEU A 123 -3.32 -22.69 -1.28
N GLU A 124 -2.36 -23.25 -0.55
CA GLU A 124 -2.18 -23.01 0.87
C GLU A 124 -1.73 -21.58 1.18
N ASN A 125 -0.91 -20.96 0.30
CA ASN A 125 -0.56 -19.56 0.39
C ASN A 125 -1.79 -18.67 0.21
N ILE A 126 -2.61 -18.93 -0.79
CA ILE A 126 -3.82 -18.15 -1.08
C ILE A 126 -4.84 -18.29 0.05
N SER A 127 -5.05 -19.52 0.56
CA SER A 127 -6.04 -19.79 1.62
C SER A 127 -5.60 -19.32 3.01
N TYR A 128 -4.37 -18.88 3.20
CA TYR A 128 -3.81 -18.57 4.52
C TYR A 128 -4.59 -17.51 5.30
N GLY A 129 -5.02 -16.43 4.64
CA GLY A 129 -5.80 -15.38 5.30
C GLY A 129 -7.14 -15.89 5.83
N LEU A 130 -7.80 -16.78 5.08
CA LEU A 130 -9.04 -17.45 5.46
C LEU A 130 -8.81 -18.46 6.62
N GLU A 131 -7.64 -19.12 6.63
CA GLU A 131 -7.20 -19.98 7.74
C GLU A 131 -7.08 -19.18 9.05
N ILE A 132 -6.47 -17.99 9.00
CA ILE A 132 -6.34 -17.10 10.17
C ILE A 132 -7.70 -16.57 10.65
N ARG A 133 -8.70 -16.47 9.75
CA ARG A 133 -10.09 -16.15 10.13
C ARG A 133 -10.82 -17.32 10.79
N GLY A 134 -10.28 -18.54 10.74
CA GLY A 134 -10.89 -19.74 11.28
C GLY A 134 -11.97 -20.34 10.37
N GLU A 135 -11.96 -20.02 9.08
CA GLU A 135 -12.91 -20.61 8.12
C GLU A 135 -12.68 -22.13 7.97
N LYS A 136 -13.76 -22.88 7.71
CA LYS A 136 -13.68 -24.33 7.50
C LYS A 136 -12.77 -24.66 6.31
N LYS A 137 -12.05 -25.78 6.41
CA LYS A 137 -11.02 -26.15 5.43
C LYS A 137 -11.58 -26.20 4.00
N GLN A 138 -12.77 -26.79 3.81
CA GLN A 138 -13.34 -26.89 2.46
C GLN A 138 -13.67 -25.51 1.90
N ASP A 139 -14.39 -24.68 2.65
CA ASP A 139 -14.85 -23.35 2.21
C ASP A 139 -13.66 -22.45 1.83
N ARG A 140 -12.58 -22.47 2.65
CA ARG A 140 -11.38 -21.66 2.38
C ARG A 140 -10.59 -22.14 1.15
N LEU A 141 -10.56 -23.46 0.88
CA LEU A 141 -9.90 -24.00 -0.30
C LEU A 141 -10.68 -23.69 -1.57
N ASP A 142 -12.02 -23.73 -1.51
CA ASP A 142 -12.88 -23.37 -2.64
C ASP A 142 -12.71 -21.88 -3.01
N LYS A 143 -12.77 -20.97 -2.04
CA LYS A 143 -12.50 -19.53 -2.24
C LYS A 143 -11.07 -19.26 -2.76
N ALA A 144 -10.09 -20.01 -2.24
CA ALA A 144 -8.71 -19.89 -2.69
C ALA A 144 -8.54 -20.36 -4.15
N MET A 145 -9.27 -21.41 -4.54
CA MET A 145 -9.28 -21.89 -5.92
C MET A 145 -9.96 -20.89 -6.87
N GLU A 146 -11.05 -20.24 -6.46
CA GLU A 146 -11.67 -19.16 -7.22
C GLU A 146 -10.71 -17.99 -7.44
N SER A 147 -10.02 -17.55 -6.39
CA SER A 147 -9.02 -16.47 -6.45
C SER A 147 -7.82 -16.84 -7.31
N LEU A 148 -7.36 -18.10 -7.25
CA LEU A 148 -6.31 -18.63 -8.11
C LEU A 148 -6.70 -18.59 -9.60
N ASN A 149 -7.95 -18.96 -9.90
CA ASN A 149 -8.45 -18.92 -11.27
C ASN A 149 -8.62 -17.48 -11.78
N LEU A 150 -9.01 -16.55 -10.90
CA LEU A 150 -9.18 -15.13 -11.23
C LEU A 150 -7.86 -14.48 -11.70
N VAL A 151 -6.72 -14.91 -11.14
CA VAL A 151 -5.38 -14.42 -11.53
C VAL A 151 -4.71 -15.28 -12.62
N GLY A 152 -5.45 -16.15 -13.30
CA GLY A 152 -4.95 -16.93 -14.44
C GLY A 152 -3.96 -18.06 -14.08
N LEU A 153 -3.93 -18.52 -12.83
CA LEU A 153 -3.02 -19.59 -12.37
C LEU A 153 -3.69 -20.97 -12.29
N LYS A 154 -4.70 -21.23 -13.12
CA LYS A 154 -5.38 -22.53 -13.16
C LYS A 154 -4.37 -23.67 -13.40
N GLY A 155 -4.42 -24.70 -12.56
CA GLY A 155 -3.53 -25.88 -12.62
C GLY A 155 -2.30 -25.79 -11.72
N TRP A 156 -1.96 -24.61 -11.17
CA TRP A 156 -0.75 -24.41 -10.35
C TRP A 156 -0.98 -24.56 -8.84
N HIS A 157 -2.15 -24.99 -8.40
CA HIS A 157 -2.56 -25.05 -6.98
C HIS A 157 -1.66 -25.90 -6.08
N ASN A 158 -1.06 -26.99 -6.62
CA ASN A 158 -0.18 -27.89 -5.86
C ASN A 158 1.30 -27.52 -5.91
N ASN A 159 1.69 -26.54 -6.74
CA ASN A 159 3.07 -26.12 -6.86
C ASN A 159 3.53 -25.29 -5.65
N TYR A 160 4.84 -25.24 -5.44
CA TYR A 160 5.47 -24.41 -4.42
C TYR A 160 6.00 -23.10 -5.03
N PRO A 161 6.16 -22.01 -4.23
CA PRO A 161 6.66 -20.73 -4.74
C PRO A 161 7.96 -20.82 -5.56
N ARG A 162 8.88 -21.70 -5.18
CA ARG A 162 10.17 -21.92 -5.89
C ARG A 162 10.01 -22.45 -7.33
N GLU A 163 8.85 -22.99 -7.67
CA GLU A 163 8.54 -23.55 -8.99
C GLU A 163 7.88 -22.52 -9.92
N LEU A 164 7.67 -21.29 -9.43
CA LEU A 164 6.98 -20.22 -10.12
C LEU A 164 7.95 -19.13 -10.58
N SER A 165 7.66 -18.50 -11.73
CA SER A 165 8.31 -17.25 -12.13
C SER A 165 7.93 -16.09 -11.19
N GLY A 166 8.69 -14.98 -11.21
CA GLY A 166 8.39 -13.81 -10.39
C GLY A 166 6.98 -13.26 -10.63
N GLY A 167 6.53 -13.16 -11.89
CA GLY A 167 5.17 -12.74 -12.23
C GLY A 167 4.11 -13.70 -11.69
N MET A 168 4.35 -15.01 -11.74
CA MET A 168 3.43 -16.00 -11.14
C MET A 168 3.38 -15.88 -9.62
N GLN A 169 4.52 -15.64 -8.96
CA GLN A 169 4.56 -15.42 -7.51
C GLN A 169 3.77 -14.15 -7.13
N GLN A 170 3.86 -13.09 -7.94
CA GLN A 170 3.09 -11.87 -7.75
C GLN A 170 1.58 -12.14 -7.88
N ARG A 171 1.16 -12.90 -8.89
CA ARG A 171 -0.23 -13.35 -9.05
C ARG A 171 -0.73 -14.14 -7.83
N VAL A 172 0.09 -15.02 -7.26
CA VAL A 172 -0.24 -15.73 -6.00
C VAL A 172 -0.41 -14.75 -4.85
N GLY A 173 0.47 -13.76 -4.72
CA GLY A 173 0.35 -12.69 -3.73
C GLY A 173 -0.96 -11.90 -3.86
N LEU A 174 -1.33 -11.55 -5.10
CA LEU A 174 -2.58 -10.87 -5.42
C LEU A 174 -3.80 -11.75 -5.11
N ALA A 175 -3.79 -13.03 -5.54
CA ALA A 175 -4.86 -13.98 -5.24
C ALA A 175 -5.06 -14.16 -3.72
N ARG A 176 -3.95 -14.27 -2.95
CA ARG A 176 -3.99 -14.35 -1.48
C ARG A 176 -4.64 -13.11 -0.86
N ALA A 177 -4.31 -11.92 -1.38
CA ALA A 177 -4.88 -10.68 -0.90
C ALA A 177 -6.38 -10.57 -1.21
N MET A 178 -6.82 -11.09 -2.36
CA MET A 178 -8.22 -11.06 -2.80
C MET A 178 -9.08 -12.17 -2.17
N ALA A 179 -8.52 -13.34 -1.87
CA ALA A 179 -9.27 -14.48 -1.34
C ALA A 179 -10.04 -14.16 -0.05
N VAL A 180 -9.53 -13.22 0.74
CA VAL A 180 -10.20 -12.74 1.96
C VAL A 180 -11.28 -11.68 1.69
N GLU A 181 -11.56 -11.34 0.44
CA GLU A 181 -12.57 -10.34 0.03
C GLU A 181 -12.46 -9.01 0.83
N PRO A 182 -11.29 -8.37 0.86
CA PRO A 182 -11.11 -7.17 1.67
C PRO A 182 -11.89 -5.99 1.07
N GLU A 183 -12.22 -5.01 1.90
CA GLU A 183 -12.78 -3.73 1.45
C GLU A 183 -11.68 -2.77 0.97
N ILE A 184 -10.47 -2.91 1.52
CA ILE A 184 -9.30 -2.09 1.23
C ILE A 184 -8.13 -2.99 0.82
N LEU A 185 -7.59 -2.76 -0.36
CA LEU A 185 -6.38 -3.40 -0.88
C LEU A 185 -5.21 -2.43 -0.84
N ILE A 186 -4.10 -2.85 -0.30
CA ILE A 186 -2.88 -2.04 -0.19
C ILE A 186 -1.76 -2.71 -0.96
N PHE A 187 -1.09 -1.95 -1.82
CA PHE A 187 0.00 -2.42 -2.67
C PHE A 187 1.26 -1.63 -2.36
N ASP A 188 2.28 -2.28 -1.81
CA ASP A 188 3.59 -1.67 -1.51
C ASP A 188 4.58 -2.03 -2.62
N GLU A 189 4.71 -1.20 -3.65
CA GLU A 189 5.55 -1.37 -4.85
C GLU A 189 5.41 -2.76 -5.51
N PRO A 190 4.18 -3.20 -5.84
CA PRO A 190 3.91 -4.60 -6.17
C PRO A 190 4.61 -5.08 -7.45
N PHE A 191 4.99 -4.17 -8.35
CA PHE A 191 5.55 -4.53 -9.65
C PHE A 191 7.03 -4.20 -9.81
N SER A 192 7.69 -3.65 -8.77
CA SER A 192 9.09 -3.21 -8.84
C SER A 192 10.09 -4.33 -9.14
N ALA A 193 9.78 -5.58 -8.76
CA ALA A 193 10.63 -6.75 -8.97
C ALA A 193 10.38 -7.47 -10.31
N LEU A 194 9.45 -6.96 -11.15
CA LEU A 194 9.07 -7.58 -12.42
C LEU A 194 9.77 -6.93 -13.60
N ASP A 195 10.04 -7.73 -14.63
CA ASP A 195 10.49 -7.20 -15.91
C ASP A 195 9.43 -6.33 -16.60
N PRO A 196 9.81 -5.41 -17.51
CA PRO A 196 8.88 -4.41 -18.06
C PRO A 196 7.65 -4.99 -18.78
N LEU A 197 7.78 -6.16 -19.43
CA LEU A 197 6.67 -6.76 -20.16
C LEU A 197 5.64 -7.34 -19.19
N ILE A 198 6.09 -8.18 -18.26
CA ILE A 198 5.24 -8.79 -17.22
C ILE A 198 4.61 -7.71 -16.33
N ARG A 199 5.34 -6.63 -16.03
CA ARG A 199 4.81 -5.49 -15.29
C ARG A 199 3.59 -4.88 -15.97
N ARG A 200 3.65 -4.62 -17.28
CA ARG A 200 2.52 -4.08 -18.05
C ARG A 200 1.32 -5.01 -18.04
N GLU A 201 1.53 -6.30 -18.28
CA GLU A 201 0.48 -7.32 -18.22
C GLU A 201 -0.20 -7.34 -16.85
N MET A 202 0.58 -7.33 -15.76
CA MET A 202 0.05 -7.34 -14.39
C MET A 202 -0.72 -6.07 -14.04
N GLN A 203 -0.30 -4.91 -14.54
CA GLN A 203 -1.03 -3.65 -14.38
C GLN A 203 -2.39 -3.72 -15.08
N ASP A 204 -2.43 -4.19 -16.33
CA ASP A 204 -3.67 -4.31 -17.10
C ASP A 204 -4.64 -5.29 -16.42
N GLU A 205 -4.15 -6.43 -15.94
CA GLU A 205 -4.94 -7.37 -15.16
C GLU A 205 -5.49 -6.76 -13.86
N LEU A 206 -4.67 -6.01 -13.12
CA LEU A 206 -5.12 -5.38 -11.88
C LEU A 206 -6.21 -4.33 -12.15
N LEU A 207 -6.08 -3.56 -13.23
CA LEU A 207 -7.12 -2.62 -13.68
C LEU A 207 -8.43 -3.34 -14.03
N ASP A 208 -8.36 -4.47 -14.74
CA ASP A 208 -9.54 -5.25 -15.09
C ASP A 208 -10.21 -5.90 -13.87
N ILE A 209 -9.42 -6.32 -12.89
CA ILE A 209 -9.91 -6.79 -11.60
C ILE A 209 -10.58 -5.65 -10.83
N GLN A 210 -9.96 -4.46 -10.80
CA GLN A 210 -10.51 -3.28 -10.11
C GLN A 210 -11.86 -2.85 -10.70
N LYS A 211 -11.99 -2.82 -12.02
CA LYS A 211 -13.27 -2.53 -12.70
C LYS A 211 -14.40 -3.47 -12.25
N LYS A 212 -14.08 -4.74 -12.00
CA LYS A 212 -15.05 -5.76 -11.57
C LYS A 212 -15.37 -5.67 -10.08
N LEU A 213 -14.35 -5.48 -9.24
CA LEU A 213 -14.48 -5.57 -7.79
C LEU A 213 -14.79 -4.22 -7.12
N GLN A 214 -14.39 -3.10 -7.74
CA GLN A 214 -14.56 -1.73 -7.22
C GLN A 214 -14.13 -1.58 -5.76
N ARG A 215 -12.96 -2.16 -5.40
CA ARG A 215 -12.40 -2.06 -4.05
C ARG A 215 -11.63 -0.76 -3.87
N THR A 216 -11.60 -0.24 -2.65
CA THR A 216 -10.69 0.88 -2.34
C THR A 216 -9.26 0.38 -2.37
N MET A 217 -8.40 1.05 -3.14
CA MET A 217 -7.00 0.67 -3.30
C MET A 217 -6.08 1.79 -2.85
N VAL A 218 -5.02 1.43 -2.11
CA VAL A 218 -3.89 2.32 -1.81
C VAL A 218 -2.67 1.71 -2.49
N PHE A 219 -2.11 2.41 -3.45
CA PHE A 219 -1.06 1.90 -4.31
C PHE A 219 0.21 2.72 -4.17
N ILE A 220 1.32 2.09 -3.79
CA ILE A 220 2.62 2.75 -3.69
C ILE A 220 3.46 2.42 -4.91
N THR A 221 4.05 3.45 -5.51
CA THR A 221 5.02 3.28 -6.58
C THR A 221 6.06 4.42 -6.58
N HIS A 222 7.19 4.19 -7.24
CA HIS A 222 8.16 5.22 -7.61
C HIS A 222 8.14 5.50 -9.12
N ASP A 223 7.30 4.80 -9.89
CA ASP A 223 7.17 4.93 -11.35
C ASP A 223 5.99 5.86 -11.68
N PHE A 224 6.28 6.98 -12.36
CA PHE A 224 5.30 7.99 -12.72
C PHE A 224 4.24 7.47 -13.68
N LEU A 225 4.64 6.70 -14.69
CA LEU A 225 3.70 6.13 -15.67
C LEU A 225 2.75 5.14 -15.01
N GLU A 226 3.26 4.38 -14.05
CA GLU A 226 2.43 3.48 -13.25
C GLU A 226 1.40 4.26 -12.41
N ALA A 227 1.83 5.36 -11.76
CA ALA A 227 0.93 6.20 -10.99
C ALA A 227 -0.20 6.80 -11.86
N ILE A 228 0.14 7.34 -13.02
CA ILE A 228 -0.83 7.88 -14.00
C ILE A 228 -1.80 6.81 -14.51
N LYS A 229 -1.29 5.60 -14.77
CA LYS A 229 -2.09 4.50 -15.30
C LYS A 229 -3.07 3.91 -14.29
N MET A 230 -2.65 3.85 -13.02
CA MET A 230 -3.37 3.13 -11.97
C MET A 230 -4.30 4.01 -11.14
N GLY A 231 -3.96 5.30 -10.95
CA GLY A 231 -4.57 6.16 -9.95
C GLY A 231 -5.78 6.94 -10.44
N ASP A 232 -6.82 7.03 -9.61
CA ASP A 232 -7.86 8.06 -9.73
C ASP A 232 -7.35 9.39 -9.15
N HIS A 233 -6.61 9.32 -8.02
CA HIS A 233 -5.83 10.42 -7.44
C HIS A 233 -4.42 9.96 -7.12
N ILE A 234 -3.49 10.92 -7.20
CA ILE A 234 -2.07 10.70 -6.92
C ILE A 234 -1.62 11.70 -5.85
N ALA A 235 -1.02 11.21 -4.77
CA ALA A 235 -0.28 12.00 -3.80
C ALA A 235 1.22 11.85 -4.07
N ILE A 236 1.90 12.95 -4.36
CA ILE A 236 3.35 12.97 -4.58
C ILE A 236 4.04 13.29 -3.26
N MET A 237 4.86 12.36 -2.79
CA MET A 237 5.64 12.49 -1.56
C MET A 237 7.09 12.88 -1.85
N LYS A 238 7.56 13.85 -1.09
CA LYS A 238 8.97 14.27 -1.03
C LYS A 238 9.36 14.52 0.43
N ASP A 239 10.49 14.02 0.85
CA ASP A 239 11.07 14.29 2.19
C ASP A 239 10.11 14.08 3.38
N GLY A 240 9.21 13.10 3.26
CA GLY A 240 8.21 12.78 4.30
C GLY A 240 6.93 13.59 4.23
N GLU A 241 6.83 14.58 3.36
CA GLU A 241 5.67 15.45 3.16
C GLU A 241 4.93 15.12 1.85
N ILE A 242 3.69 15.54 1.72
CA ILE A 242 2.98 15.54 0.44
C ILE A 242 3.21 16.88 -0.24
N SER A 243 3.84 16.85 -1.43
CA SER A 243 4.03 18.05 -2.26
C SER A 243 2.76 18.42 -3.03
N GLN A 244 2.05 17.42 -3.56
CA GLN A 244 0.83 17.64 -4.34
C GLN A 244 -0.10 16.44 -4.25
N VAL A 245 -1.41 16.71 -4.24
CA VAL A 245 -2.47 15.70 -4.47
C VAL A 245 -3.35 16.20 -5.62
N GLY A 246 -3.69 15.33 -6.54
CA GLY A 246 -4.59 15.64 -7.66
C GLY A 246 -4.87 14.43 -8.53
N THR A 247 -5.73 14.62 -9.54
CA THR A 247 -5.93 13.62 -10.59
C THR A 247 -4.67 13.48 -11.45
N PRO A 248 -4.51 12.39 -12.20
CA PRO A 248 -3.41 12.24 -13.17
C PRO A 248 -3.27 13.45 -14.10
N GLU A 249 -4.38 13.98 -14.61
CA GLU A 249 -4.41 15.12 -15.51
C GLU A 249 -3.93 16.40 -14.81
N GLU A 250 -4.35 16.63 -13.57
CA GLU A 250 -3.94 17.81 -12.78
C GLU A 250 -2.43 17.79 -12.47
N ILE A 251 -1.90 16.62 -12.10
CA ILE A 251 -0.48 16.44 -11.80
C ILE A 251 0.39 16.73 -13.04
N VAL A 252 -0.06 16.28 -14.22
CA VAL A 252 0.68 16.50 -15.47
C VAL A 252 0.54 17.94 -15.95
N ALA A 253 -0.67 18.51 -15.91
CA ALA A 253 -0.94 19.83 -16.46
C ALA A 253 -0.46 20.99 -15.56
N ASN A 254 -0.52 20.80 -14.24
CA ASN A 254 -0.32 21.85 -13.24
C ASN A 254 0.64 21.38 -12.11
N PRO A 255 1.91 21.02 -12.40
CA PRO A 255 2.86 20.63 -11.37
C PRO A 255 3.11 21.79 -10.39
N VAL A 256 3.00 21.54 -9.08
CA VAL A 256 3.10 22.56 -8.02
C VAL A 256 4.53 23.11 -7.89
N ASP A 257 5.53 22.30 -8.17
CA ASP A 257 6.94 22.65 -8.06
C ASP A 257 7.81 21.97 -9.13
N GLN A 258 9.10 22.28 -9.12
CA GLN A 258 10.07 21.71 -10.06
C GLN A 258 10.25 20.20 -9.83
N TYR A 259 10.15 19.71 -8.60
CA TYR A 259 10.24 18.28 -8.28
C TYR A 259 9.13 17.46 -8.96
N VAL A 260 7.89 17.92 -8.84
CA VAL A 260 6.74 17.27 -9.51
C VAL A 260 6.91 17.33 -11.03
N LYS A 261 7.35 18.46 -11.55
CA LYS A 261 7.63 18.62 -12.98
C LYS A 261 8.74 17.69 -13.48
N ASP A 262 9.83 17.55 -12.73
CA ASP A 262 10.94 16.67 -13.11
C ASP A 262 10.51 15.20 -13.11
N LEU A 263 9.69 14.77 -12.14
CA LEU A 263 9.11 13.42 -12.12
C LEU A 263 8.27 13.12 -13.38
N SER A 264 7.52 14.12 -13.87
CA SER A 264 6.72 13.97 -15.09
C SER A 264 7.56 13.94 -16.37
N LEU A 265 8.73 14.60 -16.40
CA LEU A 265 9.60 14.70 -17.57
C LEU A 265 10.57 13.51 -17.73
N ILE A 266 10.94 12.83 -16.64
CA ILE A 266 11.87 11.68 -16.68
C ILE A 266 11.27 10.49 -17.47
N HIS A 267 9.97 10.46 -17.67
CA HIS A 267 9.24 9.34 -18.27
C HIS A 267 8.60 9.67 -19.64
N ILE A 268 8.84 10.88 -20.18
CA ILE A 268 8.48 11.28 -21.55
C ILE A 268 9.70 11.09 -22.47
#